data_fd8693f363390ee5b73d9e287297dee3
#
_entry.id   fd8693f363390ee5b73d9e287297dee3
#
_cell.length_a   1.000
_cell.length_b   1.000
_cell.length_c   1.000
_cell.angle_alpha   90.00
_cell.angle_beta   90.00
_cell.angle_gamma   90.00
#
_symmetry.space_group_name_H-M   'P 1'
#
loop_
_entity.id
_entity.type
_entity.pdbx_description
1 polymer ?
#
loop_
_entity_poly.entity_id
_entity_poly.type
_entity_poly.pdbx_seq_one_letter_code
_entity_poly.pdbx_strand_id
1 'polypeptide(L)'
;MSTKTNPKLVPVASQQRGLYNLTQDLLHTFLPNAEYNKVFFVNDISEQLKLGTDQQMVASVLAGMLSAVIRDANDSFIRVSAKVYGNVVLVHVKKTGQLNISAIEQEVNKMQPMVEKMLGSVSVTSEQINLTTVTFGFPNLPLLD
;
A
#
# COMPACT_ATOMS: atom_id res chain seq x y z
N MET A 1 -31.34 -20.31 -3.68
CA MET A 1 -31.09 -20.09 -3.90
C MET A 1 -30.64 -19.53 -3.88
N SER A 2 -30.59 -19.46 -3.89
CA SER A 2 -30.30 -18.89 -4.07
C SER A 2 -29.66 -18.37 -3.98
N THR A 3 -29.61 -18.29 -3.88
CA THR A 3 -29.16 -17.86 -3.92
C THR A 3 -28.42 -17.49 -3.82
N LYS A 4 -28.62 -17.43 -3.79
CA LYS A 4 -27.98 -17.29 -3.85
C LYS A 4 -27.40 -16.69 -3.92
N THR A 5 -27.43 -16.54 -3.80
CA THR A 5 -26.92 -16.12 -3.95
C THR A 5 -26.22 -15.70 -4.11
N ASN A 6 -26.43 -15.59 -4.17
CA ASN A 6 -25.76 -15.44 -4.44
C ASN A 6 -24.79 -14.85 -4.23
N PRO A 7 -24.49 -14.87 -4.07
CA PRO A 7 -23.38 -14.37 -3.58
C PRO A 7 -22.43 -13.95 -4.51
N LYS A 8 -22.35 -14.35 -5.38
CA LYS A 8 -21.57 -13.98 -6.24
C LYS A 8 -21.78 -12.75 -6.65
N LEU A 9 -22.68 -12.33 -6.41
CA LEU A 9 -23.03 -11.17 -6.72
C LEU A 9 -22.20 -10.23 -6.11
N VAL A 10 -21.90 -10.47 -5.08
CA VAL A 10 -21.14 -9.77 -4.37
C VAL A 10 -19.99 -9.18 -4.97
N PRO A 11 -19.38 -9.75 -5.77
CA PRO A 11 -18.24 -9.30 -6.38
C PRO A 11 -18.24 -7.94 -6.95
N VAL A 12 -19.34 -7.51 -7.36
CA VAL A 12 -19.42 -6.21 -7.93
C VAL A 12 -19.03 -5.15 -6.93
N ALA A 13 -19.53 -5.29 -5.75
CA ALA A 13 -19.20 -4.32 -4.73
C ALA A 13 -17.73 -4.33 -4.41
N SER A 14 -17.11 -5.48 -4.42
CA SER A 14 -15.72 -5.54 -4.07
C SER A 14 -14.84 -4.92 -5.14
N GLN A 15 -15.35 -4.69 -6.33
CA GLN A 15 -14.59 -4.04 -7.37
C GLN A 15 -14.41 -2.57 -7.10
N GLN A 16 -15.23 -2.00 -6.21
CA GLN A 16 -15.13 -0.60 -5.86
C GLN A 16 -14.51 -0.46 -4.47
N ARG A 17 -13.67 -1.39 -4.11
CA ARG A 17 -13.10 -1.42 -2.79
C ARG A 17 -12.25 -0.20 -2.52
N GLY A 18 -12.28 0.30 -1.30
CA GLY A 18 -11.49 1.43 -0.90
C GLY A 18 -10.06 1.08 -0.60
N LEU A 19 -9.20 2.05 -0.71
CA LEU A 19 -7.77 1.85 -0.44
C LEU A 19 -7.54 1.56 1.04
N TYR A 20 -8.35 2.13 1.93
CA TYR A 20 -8.22 1.86 3.36
C TYR A 20 -8.38 0.36 3.65
N ASN A 21 -9.43 -0.25 3.11
CA ASN A 21 -9.69 -1.66 3.37
C ASN A 21 -8.64 -2.56 2.76
N LEU A 22 -8.18 -2.21 1.57
CA LEU A 22 -7.13 -2.96 0.92
C LEU A 22 -5.86 -2.93 1.77
N THR A 23 -5.53 -1.76 2.29
CA THR A 23 -4.37 -1.59 3.14
C THR A 23 -4.52 -2.36 4.45
N GLN A 24 -5.71 -2.31 5.05
CA GLN A 24 -5.96 -3.04 6.29
C GLN A 24 -5.71 -4.53 6.11
N ASP A 25 -6.18 -5.09 5.01
CA ASP A 25 -5.99 -6.51 4.75
C ASP A 25 -4.51 -6.85 4.60
N LEU A 26 -3.76 -5.99 3.92
CA LEU A 26 -2.33 -6.22 3.76
C LEU A 26 -1.60 -6.12 5.10
N LEU A 27 -1.92 -5.11 5.89
CA LEU A 27 -1.29 -4.96 7.20
C LEU A 27 -1.61 -6.15 8.09
N HIS A 28 -2.83 -6.68 7.99
CA HIS A 28 -3.22 -7.84 8.77
C HIS A 28 -2.36 -9.05 8.41
N THR A 29 -2.02 -9.19 7.13
CA THR A 29 -1.18 -10.29 6.67
C THR A 29 0.22 -10.22 7.30
N PHE A 30 0.74 -9.01 7.53
CA PHE A 30 2.07 -8.85 8.10
C PHE A 30 2.06 -8.80 9.63
N LEU A 31 0.88 -8.83 10.24
CA LEU A 31 0.77 -8.59 11.67
C LEU A 31 1.58 -9.57 12.55
N PRO A 32 1.57 -10.88 12.30
CA PRO A 32 2.34 -11.78 13.16
C PRO A 32 3.82 -11.44 13.20
N ASN A 33 4.38 -11.12 12.02
CA ASN A 33 5.78 -10.76 11.94
C ASN A 33 6.03 -9.43 12.65
N ALA A 34 5.12 -8.49 12.47
CA ALA A 34 5.23 -7.19 13.10
C ALA A 34 5.19 -7.30 14.62
N GLU A 35 4.28 -8.10 15.14
CA GLU A 35 4.18 -8.28 16.58
C GLU A 35 5.44 -8.89 17.16
N TYR A 36 5.99 -9.87 16.47
CA TYR A 36 7.21 -10.52 16.92
C TYR A 36 8.36 -9.53 17.02
N ASN A 37 8.43 -8.58 16.09
CA ASN A 37 9.50 -7.60 16.04
C ASN A 37 9.16 -6.26 16.67
N LYS A 38 8.03 -6.17 17.35
CA LYS A 38 7.57 -4.94 18.02
C LYS A 38 7.43 -3.78 17.02
N VAL A 39 6.77 -4.06 15.93
CA VAL A 39 6.48 -3.07 14.90
C VAL A 39 5.00 -2.73 14.98
N PHE A 40 4.69 -1.45 15.04
CA PHE A 40 3.30 -0.99 15.12
C PHE A 40 2.87 -0.38 13.81
N PHE A 41 1.67 -0.71 13.39
CA PHE A 41 1.10 -0.18 12.15
C PHE A 41 0.03 0.85 12.43
N VAL A 42 0.00 1.90 11.61
CA VAL A 42 -1.10 2.86 11.62
C VAL A 42 -1.57 3.01 10.18
N ASN A 43 -2.84 2.78 9.96
CA ASN A 43 -3.46 2.98 8.66
C ASN A 43 -4.22 4.29 8.70
N ASP A 44 -3.62 5.31 8.13
CA ASP A 44 -4.15 6.67 8.18
C ASP A 44 -4.81 7.07 6.87
N ILE A 45 -5.20 6.10 6.07
CA ILE A 45 -5.86 6.36 4.79
C ILE A 45 -7.33 6.66 5.04
N SER A 46 -7.88 7.61 4.30
CA SER A 46 -9.30 7.93 4.42
C SER A 46 -10.15 6.75 3.97
N GLU A 47 -11.15 6.40 4.74
CA GLU A 47 -12.08 5.34 4.37
C GLU A 47 -12.96 5.74 3.19
N GLN A 48 -12.93 7.02 2.81
CA GLN A 48 -13.73 7.52 1.70
C GLN A 48 -13.01 7.36 0.35
N LEU A 49 -11.73 7.04 0.36
CA LEU A 49 -10.95 6.99 -0.87
C LEU A 49 -11.20 5.67 -1.60
N LYS A 50 -11.90 5.76 -2.73
CA LYS A 50 -12.21 4.59 -3.54
C LYS A 50 -11.16 4.40 -4.62
N LEU A 51 -10.92 3.14 -4.98
CA LEU A 51 -9.97 2.83 -6.05
C LEU A 51 -10.73 2.65 -7.35
N GLY A 52 -10.35 3.41 -8.35
CA GLY A 52 -10.88 3.28 -9.70
C GLY A 52 -9.92 2.57 -10.64
N THR A 53 -8.71 2.29 -10.17
CA THR A 53 -7.73 1.58 -10.98
C THR A 53 -7.69 0.12 -10.57
N ASP A 54 -6.83 -0.67 -11.22
CA ASP A 54 -6.71 -2.11 -10.96
C ASP A 54 -6.27 -2.36 -9.52
N GLN A 55 -7.18 -2.91 -8.73
CA GLN A 55 -6.93 -3.14 -7.31
C GLN A 55 -5.83 -4.15 -7.07
N GLN A 56 -5.71 -5.15 -7.94
CA GLN A 56 -4.69 -6.17 -7.76
C GLN A 56 -3.29 -5.60 -7.96
N MET A 57 -3.15 -4.72 -8.93
CA MET A 57 -1.85 -4.09 -9.17
C MET A 57 -1.49 -3.16 -8.01
N VAL A 58 -2.45 -2.39 -7.52
CA VAL A 58 -2.22 -1.53 -6.37
C VAL A 58 -1.82 -2.38 -5.16
N ALA A 59 -2.53 -3.48 -4.94
CA ALA A 59 -2.24 -4.37 -3.82
C ALA A 59 -0.84 -4.97 -3.93
N SER A 60 -0.43 -5.37 -5.13
CA SER A 60 0.88 -5.97 -5.34
C SER A 60 2.00 -4.97 -5.04
N VAL A 61 1.84 -3.74 -5.53
CA VAL A 61 2.85 -2.71 -5.28
C VAL A 61 2.89 -2.36 -3.80
N LEU A 62 1.74 -2.18 -3.19
CA LEU A 62 1.67 -1.82 -1.78
C LEU A 62 2.23 -2.94 -0.90
N ALA A 63 1.94 -4.19 -1.24
CA ALA A 63 2.51 -5.32 -0.51
C ALA A 63 4.04 -5.34 -0.62
N GLY A 64 4.56 -5.02 -1.80
CA GLY A 64 6.01 -4.93 -1.98
C GLY A 64 6.63 -3.82 -1.17
N MET A 65 5.97 -2.66 -1.10
CA MET A 65 6.44 -1.55 -0.29
C MET A 65 6.47 -1.92 1.19
N LEU A 66 5.39 -2.53 1.66
CA LEU A 66 5.30 -2.94 3.06
C LEU A 66 6.35 -4.00 3.38
N SER A 67 6.51 -4.97 2.50
CA SER A 67 7.52 -6.00 2.70
C SER A 67 8.92 -5.40 2.79
N ALA A 68 9.20 -4.42 1.94
CA ALA A 68 10.52 -3.78 1.92
C ALA A 68 10.84 -3.08 3.24
N VAL A 69 9.85 -2.37 3.80
CA VAL A 69 10.10 -1.62 5.03
C VAL A 69 9.98 -2.48 6.28
N ILE A 70 9.24 -3.59 6.22
CA ILE A 70 9.05 -4.46 7.37
C ILE A 70 10.23 -5.42 7.55
N ARG A 71 10.88 -5.79 6.46
CA ARG A 71 11.90 -6.83 6.48
C ARG A 71 12.86 -6.75 7.65
N ASP A 72 13.44 -5.59 7.86
CA ASP A 72 14.40 -5.42 8.94
C ASP A 72 13.86 -4.53 10.05
N ALA A 73 12.55 -4.37 10.11
CA ALA A 73 11.95 -3.50 11.10
C ALA A 73 11.99 -4.12 12.48
N ASN A 74 12.27 -3.29 13.48
CA ASN A 74 12.38 -3.74 14.84
C ASN A 74 12.15 -2.53 15.72
N ASP A 75 11.23 -2.63 16.68
CA ASP A 75 10.89 -1.53 17.55
C ASP A 75 10.57 -0.27 16.74
N SER A 76 9.73 -0.42 15.74
CA SER A 76 9.46 0.63 14.78
C SER A 76 7.99 0.92 14.65
N PHE A 77 7.70 2.03 13.97
CA PHE A 77 6.35 2.48 13.74
C PHE A 77 6.21 2.69 12.23
N ILE A 78 5.22 2.08 11.65
CA ILE A 78 4.97 2.20 10.22
C ILE A 78 3.59 2.81 10.01
N ARG A 79 3.55 3.94 9.31
CA ARG A 79 2.30 4.63 9.01
C ARG A 79 2.06 4.63 7.52
N VAL A 80 0.87 4.25 7.12
CA VAL A 80 0.46 4.29 5.72
C VAL A 80 -0.57 5.41 5.59
N SER A 81 -0.33 6.34 4.68
CA SER A 81 -1.25 7.44 4.42
C SER A 81 -1.35 7.66 2.93
N ALA A 82 -2.31 8.47 2.51
CA ALA A 82 -2.50 8.76 1.09
C ALA A 82 -2.98 10.19 0.92
N LYS A 83 -2.57 10.78 -0.19
CA LYS A 83 -3.03 12.11 -0.58
C LYS A 83 -3.54 12.04 -2.00
N VAL A 84 -4.55 12.83 -2.30
CA VAL A 84 -5.17 12.85 -3.62
C VAL A 84 -4.91 14.21 -4.25
N TYR A 85 -4.36 14.18 -5.45
CA TYR A 85 -4.12 15.38 -6.24
C TYR A 85 -4.78 15.16 -7.60
N GLY A 86 -5.98 15.71 -7.78
CA GLY A 86 -6.73 15.48 -9.00
C GLY A 86 -7.01 13.99 -9.18
N ASN A 87 -6.51 13.43 -10.26
CA ASN A 87 -6.69 12.00 -10.55
C ASN A 87 -5.53 11.14 -10.08
N VAL A 88 -4.60 11.72 -9.33
CA VAL A 88 -3.44 10.97 -8.88
C VAL A 88 -3.52 10.74 -7.38
N VAL A 89 -3.26 9.53 -6.96
CA VAL A 89 -3.17 9.19 -5.54
C VAL A 89 -1.71 8.92 -5.22
N LEU A 90 -1.23 9.52 -4.12
CA LEU A 90 0.10 9.26 -3.61
C LEU A 90 -0.05 8.52 -2.29
N VAL A 91 0.49 7.30 -2.25
CA VAL A 91 0.48 6.52 -1.02
C VAL A 91 1.87 6.60 -0.40
N HIS A 92 1.92 6.95 0.87
CA HIS A 92 3.17 7.05 1.60
C HIS A 92 3.24 5.98 2.67
N VAL A 93 4.32 5.23 2.66
CA VAL A 93 4.61 4.29 3.74
C VAL A 93 5.81 4.86 4.48
N LYS A 94 5.59 5.34 5.70
CA LYS A 94 6.62 5.97 6.50
C LYS A 94 7.04 5.05 7.62
N LYS A 95 8.33 4.91 7.81
CA LYS A 95 8.86 4.05 8.84
C LYS A 95 9.87 4.79 9.69
N THR A 96 9.72 4.67 11.01
CA THR A 96 10.70 5.22 11.95
C THR A 96 11.75 4.17 12.25
N GLY A 97 12.89 4.59 12.78
CA GLY A 97 13.98 3.71 13.17
C GLY A 97 15.03 3.60 12.08
N GLN A 98 16.11 2.93 12.40
CA GLN A 98 17.19 2.77 11.45
C GLN A 98 16.80 1.81 10.35
N LEU A 99 17.23 2.12 9.13
CA LEU A 99 16.88 1.33 7.98
C LEU A 99 18.07 1.16 7.07
N ASN A 100 18.08 0.04 6.39
CA ASN A 100 19.03 -0.18 5.31
C ASN A 100 18.42 0.39 4.04
N ILE A 101 18.72 1.65 3.75
CA ILE A 101 18.15 2.35 2.59
C ILE A 101 18.47 1.61 1.30
N SER A 102 19.68 1.10 1.16
CA SER A 102 20.06 0.39 -0.05
C SER A 102 19.20 -0.85 -0.28
N ALA A 103 18.90 -1.58 0.77
CA ALA A 103 18.06 -2.77 0.65
C ALA A 103 16.65 -2.39 0.23
N ILE A 104 16.12 -1.30 0.81
CA ILE A 104 14.79 -0.83 0.46
C ILE A 104 14.77 -0.37 -1.00
N GLU A 105 15.78 0.34 -1.43
CA GLU A 105 15.86 0.80 -2.82
C GLU A 105 15.91 -0.37 -3.78
N GLN A 106 16.61 -1.43 -3.44
CA GLN A 106 16.68 -2.62 -4.28
C GLN A 106 15.30 -3.26 -4.43
N GLU A 107 14.56 -3.35 -3.35
CA GLU A 107 13.21 -3.92 -3.41
C GLU A 107 12.27 -3.02 -4.21
N VAL A 108 12.39 -1.72 -4.03
CA VAL A 108 11.57 -0.76 -4.76
C VAL A 108 11.88 -0.84 -6.25
N ASN A 109 13.14 -1.00 -6.61
CA ASN A 109 13.53 -1.10 -8.02
C ASN A 109 12.91 -2.32 -8.68
N LYS A 110 12.68 -3.39 -7.95
CA LYS A 110 12.04 -4.58 -8.51
C LYS A 110 10.58 -4.32 -8.88
N MET A 111 9.97 -3.31 -8.28
CA MET A 111 8.58 -2.98 -8.56
C MET A 111 8.41 -2.05 -9.75
N GLN A 112 9.50 -1.43 -10.23
CA GLN A 112 9.41 -0.43 -11.29
C GLN A 112 8.67 -0.91 -12.54
N PRO A 113 8.94 -2.12 -13.07
CA PRO A 113 8.23 -2.54 -14.27
C PRO A 113 6.72 -2.59 -14.11
N MET A 114 6.25 -3.07 -12.96
CA MET A 114 4.82 -3.14 -12.69
C MET A 114 4.24 -1.74 -12.53
N VAL A 115 4.94 -0.89 -11.79
CA VAL A 115 4.49 0.46 -11.53
C VAL A 115 4.40 1.25 -12.83
N GLU A 116 5.35 1.05 -13.73
CA GLU A 116 5.34 1.72 -15.02
C GLU A 116 4.14 1.29 -15.87
N LYS A 117 3.74 0.03 -15.77
CA LYS A 117 2.57 -0.44 -16.49
C LYS A 117 1.31 0.26 -15.99
N MET A 118 1.31 0.72 -14.77
CA MET A 118 0.18 1.46 -14.20
C MET A 118 0.29 2.95 -14.47
N LEU A 119 1.32 3.39 -15.16
CA LEU A 119 1.60 4.80 -15.38
C LEU A 119 1.84 5.51 -14.05
N GLY A 120 2.43 4.81 -13.12
CA GLY A 120 2.71 5.33 -11.81
C GLY A 120 4.19 5.51 -11.56
N SER A 121 4.53 5.77 -10.31
CA SER A 121 5.91 5.92 -9.89
C SER A 121 6.07 5.43 -8.47
N VAL A 122 7.26 4.98 -8.13
CA VAL A 122 7.57 4.61 -6.76
C VAL A 122 8.99 5.11 -6.44
N SER A 123 9.16 5.67 -5.26
CA SER A 123 10.45 6.22 -4.86
C SER A 123 10.66 6.08 -3.37
N VAL A 124 11.91 6.22 -2.95
CA VAL A 124 12.28 6.17 -1.54
C VAL A 124 12.98 7.46 -1.19
N THR A 125 12.57 8.07 -0.08
CA THR A 125 13.24 9.26 0.42
C THR A 125 13.54 9.09 1.90
N SER A 126 14.62 9.70 2.35
CA SER A 126 15.00 9.68 3.74
C SER A 126 15.17 11.14 4.15
N GLU A 127 14.16 11.66 4.83
CA GLU A 127 14.16 13.09 5.18
C GLU A 127 14.92 13.38 6.46
N GLN A 128 14.97 12.40 7.33
CA GLN A 128 15.66 12.54 8.60
C GLN A 128 16.40 11.24 8.86
N ILE A 129 17.32 11.28 9.83
CA ILE A 129 18.11 10.11 10.14
C ILE A 129 17.28 8.87 10.39
N ASN A 130 16.18 9.02 11.09
CA ASN A 130 15.36 7.89 11.51
C ASN A 130 13.98 7.85 10.86
N LEU A 131 13.84 8.45 9.70
CA LEU A 131 12.53 8.47 9.03
C LEU A 131 12.72 8.24 7.54
N THR A 132 12.13 7.17 7.03
CA THR A 132 12.18 6.84 5.61
C THR A 132 10.78 6.75 5.09
N THR A 133 10.57 7.27 3.89
CA THR A 133 9.26 7.24 3.23
C THR A 133 9.40 6.57 1.87
N VAL A 134 8.54 5.57 1.62
CA VAL A 134 8.39 5.00 0.29
C VAL A 134 7.10 5.57 -0.26
N THR A 135 7.15 6.17 -1.43
CA THR A 135 6.00 6.82 -2.04
C THR A 135 5.62 6.14 -3.34
N PHE A 136 4.36 5.81 -3.47
CA PHE A 136 3.80 5.19 -4.67
C PHE A 136 2.72 6.10 -5.21
N GLY A 137 2.91 6.62 -6.41
CA GLY A 137 1.93 7.46 -7.07
C GLY A 137 1.32 6.73 -8.25
N PHE A 138 0.03 6.85 -8.43
CA PHE A 138 -0.65 6.21 -9.55
C PHE A 138 -1.89 6.99 -9.94
N PRO A 139 -2.26 6.95 -11.23
CA PRO A 139 -3.51 7.57 -11.65
C PRO A 139 -4.67 6.71 -11.16
N ASN A 140 -5.62 7.35 -10.52
CA ASN A 140 -6.77 6.67 -9.95
C ASN A 140 -8.03 7.17 -10.64
N LEU A 141 -8.18 6.76 -11.88
CA LEU A 141 -9.31 7.20 -12.68
C LEU A 141 -10.54 6.37 -12.32
N PRO A 142 -11.71 6.98 -12.36
CA PRO A 142 -12.93 6.23 -12.08
C PRO A 142 -13.08 5.10 -13.10
N LEU A 143 -13.66 3.99 -12.65
CA LEU A 143 -13.97 2.92 -13.57
C LEU A 143 -15.07 3.39 -14.52
N LEU A 144 -14.93 3.02 -15.78
CA LEU A 144 -15.95 3.35 -16.76
C LEU A 144 -16.91 2.19 -16.85
N ASP A 145 -18.14 2.51 -17.10
CA ASP A 145 -19.18 1.48 -17.23
C ASP A 145 -19.16 0.78 -18.54
#